data_f55af6465ca4b37b0f73fe22eb36777c
#
_entry.id   f55af6465ca4b37b0f73fe22eb36777c
#
_cell.length_a   1.000
_cell.length_b   1.000
_cell.length_c   1.000
_cell.angle_alpha   90.00
_cell.angle_beta   90.00
_cell.angle_gamma   90.00
#
_symmetry.space_group_name_H-M   'P 1'
#
loop_
_entity.id
_entity.type
_entity.pdbx_description
1 polymer ?
#
loop_
_entity_poly.entity_id
_entity_poly.type
_entity_poly.pdbx_seq_one_letter_code
_entity_poly.pdbx_strand_id
1 'polypeptide(L)'
;GGALPAFVAETTPRAKELGCTDTPFPGAPGLYAYGSVSTAEDLAKIAAACYANETYMQAANTLTYTLPATNLHQNERTIKSTNLMLDPEYAYHRDYVRGMKTGFTTLAGRCFVTFAQRDGHTYGLVVLGSDMNNIYRECAEILDWAFSSFSDRQLVDTETVLTTVPLTKCRTEEAVELYAASGLSGYGHADDEVTFEFSVPESTSATVKEGAVLGTATVYLDGYEMGTVDLVTHKEYVSDFRSDAKTTLLLMAALIGILIVLGFLTMVAGGGSLNLRRRSRSRRR
;
A
#
# COMPACT_ATOMS: atom_id res chain seq x y z
N GLY A 1 1.80 22.46 40.01
CA GLY A 1 1.28 21.21 40.43
C GLY A 1 -0.21 21.26 40.65
N GLY A 2 -0.98 20.82 39.64
CA GLY A 2 -2.39 20.53 39.84
C GLY A 2 -2.57 19.44 40.89
N ALA A 3 -3.74 19.37 41.49
CA ALA A 3 -4.04 18.33 42.48
C ALA A 3 -3.94 16.94 41.78
N LEU A 4 -3.38 15.98 42.50
CA LEU A 4 -3.26 14.59 42.01
C LEU A 4 -4.57 14.03 41.40
N PRO A 5 -5.78 14.35 41.97
CA PRO A 5 -7.05 13.96 41.35
C PRO A 5 -7.27 14.53 39.94
N ALA A 6 -6.86 15.76 39.67
CA ALA A 6 -7.00 16.38 38.35
C ALA A 6 -6.10 15.66 37.31
N PHE A 7 -4.87 15.32 37.67
CA PHE A 7 -3.98 14.53 36.81
C PHE A 7 -4.57 13.16 36.47
N VAL A 8 -5.07 12.44 37.49
CA VAL A 8 -5.68 11.11 37.27
C VAL A 8 -6.95 11.23 36.40
N ALA A 9 -7.72 12.29 36.55
CA ALA A 9 -8.93 12.53 35.76
C ALA A 9 -8.62 12.73 34.25
N GLU A 10 -7.42 13.20 33.90
CA GLU A 10 -6.99 13.44 32.53
C GLU A 10 -6.36 12.22 31.88
N THR A 11 -5.77 11.29 32.66
CA THR A 11 -4.98 10.17 32.08
C THR A 11 -5.83 9.16 31.33
N THR A 12 -6.98 8.75 31.85
CA THR A 12 -7.88 7.79 31.17
C THR A 12 -8.53 8.39 29.91
N PRO A 13 -9.04 9.63 29.89
CA PRO A 13 -9.48 10.31 28.67
C PRO A 13 -8.36 10.38 27.63
N ARG A 14 -7.14 10.74 28.03
CA ARG A 14 -6.00 10.81 27.11
C ARG A 14 -5.66 9.45 26.48
N ALA A 15 -5.70 8.36 27.24
CA ALA A 15 -5.53 7.02 26.70
C ALA A 15 -6.62 6.67 25.66
N LYS A 16 -7.87 7.06 25.91
CA LYS A 16 -8.97 6.87 24.95
C LYS A 16 -8.77 7.67 23.66
N GLU A 17 -8.28 8.91 23.74
CA GLU A 17 -7.92 9.71 22.57
C GLU A 17 -6.83 9.04 21.71
N LEU A 18 -5.93 8.28 22.33
CA LEU A 18 -4.92 7.45 21.64
C LEU A 18 -5.50 6.14 21.08
N GLY A 19 -6.80 5.87 21.27
CA GLY A 19 -7.46 4.67 20.79
C GLY A 19 -7.38 3.48 21.75
N CYS A 20 -7.04 3.71 23.04
CA CYS A 20 -7.08 2.65 24.05
C CYS A 20 -8.51 2.35 24.48
N THR A 21 -8.87 1.08 24.60
CA THR A 21 -10.21 0.62 24.98
C THR A 21 -10.27 -0.01 26.37
N ASP A 22 -9.18 -0.61 26.82
CA ASP A 22 -9.13 -1.48 28.00
C ASP A 22 -8.08 -1.06 29.04
N THR A 23 -7.70 0.24 29.05
CA THR A 23 -6.65 0.75 29.94
C THR A 23 -7.15 1.92 30.79
N PRO A 24 -7.84 1.69 31.90
CA PRO A 24 -8.13 2.72 32.88
C PRO A 24 -6.91 3.03 33.74
N PHE A 25 -6.75 4.30 34.13
CA PHE A 25 -5.70 4.76 35.03
C PHE A 25 -6.31 5.20 36.37
N PRO A 26 -6.45 4.28 37.35
CA PRO A 26 -7.06 4.60 38.65
C PRO A 26 -6.15 5.41 39.58
N GLY A 27 -4.87 5.56 39.24
CA GLY A 27 -3.89 6.27 40.06
C GLY A 27 -2.65 6.71 39.31
N ALA A 28 -2.00 7.77 39.79
CA ALA A 28 -0.82 8.36 39.14
C ALA A 28 0.48 7.54 39.28
N PRO A 29 0.78 6.87 40.43
CA PRO A 29 2.11 6.24 40.62
C PRO A 29 2.30 4.91 39.90
N GLY A 30 1.26 4.37 39.24
CA GLY A 30 1.32 3.07 38.59
C GLY A 30 1.40 1.88 39.57
N LEU A 31 1.15 2.11 40.84
CA LEU A 31 0.98 1.02 41.82
C LEU A 31 -0.38 0.35 41.61
N TYR A 32 -0.46 -0.91 41.96
CA TYR A 32 -1.71 -1.65 41.86
C TYR A 32 -2.85 -0.94 42.61
N ALA A 33 -3.94 -0.73 41.92
CA ALA A 33 -5.23 -0.32 42.47
C ALA A 33 -6.31 -1.21 41.83
N TYR A 34 -7.44 -1.36 42.51
CA TYR A 34 -8.55 -2.14 41.95
C TYR A 34 -8.96 -1.56 40.58
N GLY A 35 -9.03 -2.42 39.56
CA GLY A 35 -9.32 -2.00 38.20
C GLY A 35 -8.10 -1.59 37.36
N SER A 36 -6.86 -1.70 37.89
CA SER A 36 -5.65 -1.48 37.09
C SER A 36 -5.44 -2.67 36.14
N VAL A 37 -5.86 -2.51 34.92
CA VAL A 37 -5.70 -3.48 33.82
C VAL A 37 -5.21 -2.77 32.56
N SER A 38 -4.59 -3.50 31.65
CA SER A 38 -4.18 -3.01 30.32
C SER A 38 -3.99 -4.18 29.38
N THR A 39 -3.89 -3.89 28.11
CA THR A 39 -3.51 -4.84 27.05
C THR A 39 -2.18 -4.44 26.41
N ALA A 40 -1.52 -5.37 25.74
CA ALA A 40 -0.29 -5.07 25.00
C ALA A 40 -0.56 -4.08 23.87
N GLU A 41 -1.72 -4.18 23.21
CA GLU A 41 -2.15 -3.27 22.14
C GLU A 41 -2.33 -1.83 22.66
N ASP A 42 -3.05 -1.65 23.75
CA ASP A 42 -3.24 -0.31 24.33
C ASP A 42 -1.92 0.32 24.79
N LEU A 43 -1.06 -0.50 25.43
CA LEU A 43 0.28 -0.02 25.82
C LEU A 43 1.16 0.32 24.62
N ALA A 44 1.03 -0.38 23.51
CA ALA A 44 1.74 -0.04 22.27
C ALA A 44 1.31 1.34 21.74
N LYS A 45 0.00 1.66 21.76
CA LYS A 45 -0.53 2.98 21.37
C LYS A 45 0.01 4.10 22.26
N ILE A 46 0.00 3.89 23.56
CA ILE A 46 0.55 4.84 24.53
C ILE A 46 2.06 5.00 24.33
N ALA A 47 2.77 3.89 24.16
CA ALA A 47 4.21 3.88 23.96
C ALA A 47 4.61 4.62 22.67
N ALA A 48 3.88 4.45 21.58
CA ALA A 48 4.10 5.18 20.34
C ALA A 48 3.97 6.71 20.53
N ALA A 49 2.95 7.14 21.27
CA ALA A 49 2.80 8.55 21.61
C ALA A 49 3.95 9.08 22.49
N CYS A 50 4.45 8.27 23.42
CA CYS A 50 5.63 8.61 24.24
C CYS A 50 6.91 8.63 23.41
N TYR A 51 7.08 7.68 22.48
CA TYR A 51 8.25 7.60 21.59
C TYR A 51 8.38 8.85 20.70
N ALA A 52 7.27 9.43 20.27
CA ALA A 52 7.24 10.68 19.52
C ALA A 52 7.65 11.91 20.36
N ASN A 53 7.81 11.79 21.67
CA ASN A 53 8.21 12.88 22.56
C ASN A 53 9.71 12.82 22.85
N GLU A 54 10.48 13.74 22.25
CA GLU A 54 11.94 13.78 22.38
C GLU A 54 12.41 13.92 23.84
N THR A 55 11.75 14.77 24.64
CA THR A 55 12.13 14.99 26.05
C THR A 55 11.92 13.71 26.87
N TYR A 56 10.81 13.00 26.62
CA TYR A 56 10.58 11.71 27.27
C TYR A 56 11.64 10.70 26.85
N MET A 57 11.94 10.59 25.56
CA MET A 57 12.91 9.62 25.05
C MET A 57 14.34 9.92 25.49
N GLN A 58 14.72 11.20 25.64
CA GLN A 58 16.00 11.57 26.23
C GLN A 58 16.15 11.02 27.65
N ALA A 59 15.13 11.19 28.49
CA ALA A 59 15.12 10.62 29.84
C ALA A 59 15.09 9.07 29.83
N ALA A 60 14.25 8.48 28.99
CA ALA A 60 14.07 7.03 28.89
C ALA A 60 15.33 6.29 28.39
N ASN A 61 16.15 6.94 27.56
CA ASN A 61 17.41 6.41 27.05
C ASN A 61 18.62 6.65 27.99
N THR A 62 18.43 7.43 29.07
CA THR A 62 19.53 7.72 30.00
C THR A 62 19.77 6.54 30.91
N LEU A 63 20.92 5.89 30.79
CA LEU A 63 21.31 4.73 31.62
C LEU A 63 21.57 5.15 33.07
N THR A 64 22.33 6.21 33.28
CA THR A 64 22.66 6.76 34.59
C THR A 64 22.53 8.27 34.61
N TYR A 65 22.01 8.79 35.71
CA TYR A 65 21.89 10.24 35.90
C TYR A 65 22.27 10.59 37.33
N THR A 66 23.14 11.61 37.51
CA THR A 66 23.54 12.09 38.81
C THR A 66 22.69 13.30 39.19
N LEU A 67 21.87 13.13 40.21
CA LEU A 67 21.10 14.19 40.84
C LEU A 67 22.02 15.02 41.71
N PRO A 68 22.09 16.32 41.51
CA PRO A 68 22.91 17.18 42.34
C PRO A 68 22.38 17.26 43.78
N ALA A 69 23.23 17.71 44.70
CA ALA A 69 22.83 18.01 46.06
C ALA A 69 21.72 19.05 46.07
N THR A 70 20.79 18.90 47.02
CA THR A 70 19.65 19.83 47.26
C THR A 70 19.58 20.23 48.74
N ASN A 71 18.70 21.15 49.07
CA ASN A 71 18.44 21.54 50.46
C ASN A 71 17.91 20.36 51.32
N LEU A 72 17.31 19.34 50.71
CA LEU A 72 16.79 18.17 51.43
C LEU A 72 17.78 16.98 51.37
N HIS A 73 18.70 16.96 50.42
CA HIS A 73 19.70 15.91 50.24
C HIS A 73 21.04 16.56 49.99
N GLN A 74 21.94 16.56 50.96
CA GLN A 74 23.22 17.26 50.93
C GLN A 74 24.24 16.55 50.04
N ASN A 75 24.03 15.27 49.71
CA ASN A 75 24.95 14.52 48.84
C ASN A 75 24.30 14.32 47.46
N GLU A 76 25.16 14.26 46.44
CA GLU A 76 24.76 13.80 45.10
C GLU A 76 24.27 12.37 45.14
N ARG A 77 23.33 12.03 44.24
CA ARG A 77 22.77 10.69 44.13
C ARG A 77 22.75 10.26 42.70
N THR A 78 23.39 9.16 42.36
CA THR A 78 23.30 8.54 41.04
C THR A 78 22.15 7.60 41.01
N ILE A 79 21.25 7.78 40.04
CA ILE A 79 20.18 6.87 39.70
C ILE A 79 20.55 6.12 38.44
N LYS A 80 20.17 4.84 38.36
CA LYS A 80 20.41 3.99 37.19
C LYS A 80 19.05 3.54 36.62
N SER A 81 18.97 3.48 35.31
CA SER A 81 17.78 2.92 34.61
C SER A 81 17.54 1.48 35.03
N THR A 82 16.29 1.13 35.18
CA THR A 82 15.87 -0.27 35.40
C THR A 82 15.82 -1.07 34.09
N ASN A 83 15.98 -0.42 32.95
CA ASN A 83 16.08 -1.07 31.66
C ASN A 83 17.52 -1.56 31.44
N LEU A 84 17.77 -2.83 31.69
CA LEU A 84 19.10 -3.43 31.57
C LEU A 84 19.55 -3.57 30.10
N MET A 85 18.64 -3.52 29.12
CA MET A 85 19.03 -3.60 27.71
C MET A 85 19.79 -2.34 27.23
N LEU A 86 19.75 -1.24 28.00
CA LEU A 86 20.57 -0.04 27.77
C LEU A 86 21.99 -0.17 28.29
N ASP A 87 22.27 -1.15 29.15
CA ASP A 87 23.58 -1.33 29.78
C ASP A 87 24.49 -2.17 28.88
N PRO A 88 25.59 -1.61 28.33
CA PRO A 88 26.50 -2.34 27.45
C PRO A 88 27.16 -3.58 28.10
N GLU A 89 27.21 -3.64 29.43
CA GLU A 89 27.76 -4.79 30.17
C GLU A 89 26.74 -5.91 30.38
N TYR A 90 25.48 -5.68 30.02
CA TYR A 90 24.42 -6.68 30.21
C TYR A 90 24.34 -7.66 29.03
N ALA A 91 24.18 -8.95 29.31
CA ALA A 91 24.22 -10.04 28.32
C ALA A 91 23.20 -9.86 27.16
N TYR A 92 22.07 -9.21 27.42
CA TYR A 92 21.01 -8.98 26.43
C TYR A 92 20.96 -7.52 25.94
N HIS A 93 22.04 -6.75 26.15
CA HIS A 93 22.18 -5.44 25.54
C HIS A 93 22.07 -5.48 24.03
N ARG A 94 21.45 -4.45 23.46
CA ARG A 94 21.38 -4.24 22.01
C ARG A 94 21.54 -2.74 21.73
N ASP A 95 22.50 -2.38 20.90
CA ASP A 95 22.82 -0.98 20.54
C ASP A 95 21.63 -0.26 19.88
N TYR A 96 20.74 -1.02 19.25
CA TYR A 96 19.54 -0.50 18.57
C TYR A 96 18.34 -0.30 19.51
N VAL A 97 18.40 -0.69 20.79
CA VAL A 97 17.31 -0.49 21.76
C VAL A 97 17.19 0.99 22.14
N ARG A 98 15.95 1.47 22.25
CA ARG A 98 15.62 2.85 22.61
C ARG A 98 14.56 2.86 23.72
N GLY A 99 14.99 3.19 24.96
CA GLY A 99 14.10 3.23 26.12
C GLY A 99 13.42 1.90 26.37
N MET A 100 12.29 1.76 26.96
CA MET A 100 11.45 2.80 27.55
C MET A 100 11.24 2.54 29.04
N LYS A 101 10.27 1.62 29.37
CA LYS A 101 9.78 1.46 30.75
C LYS A 101 9.63 0.02 31.16
N THR A 102 10.15 -0.31 32.31
CA THR A 102 9.94 -1.60 32.99
C THR A 102 8.83 -1.46 34.04
N GLY A 103 8.17 -2.56 34.35
CA GLY A 103 7.20 -2.63 35.41
C GLY A 103 7.25 -4.00 36.11
N PHE A 104 6.91 -4.02 37.38
CA PHE A 104 6.75 -5.26 38.14
C PHE A 104 5.77 -5.09 39.27
N THR A 105 4.82 -6.01 39.38
CA THR A 105 4.07 -6.30 40.57
C THR A 105 3.93 -7.82 40.69
N THR A 106 3.66 -8.34 41.88
CA THR A 106 3.46 -9.79 42.08
C THR A 106 2.30 -10.36 41.23
N LEU A 107 1.27 -9.52 40.95
CA LEU A 107 0.12 -9.94 40.16
C LEU A 107 0.38 -9.81 38.64
N ALA A 108 1.08 -8.75 38.22
CA ALA A 108 1.31 -8.49 36.79
C ALA A 108 2.53 -9.24 36.24
N GLY A 109 3.42 -9.77 37.08
CA GLY A 109 4.71 -10.28 36.63
C GLY A 109 5.64 -9.16 36.14
N ARG A 110 6.66 -9.50 35.41
CA ARG A 110 7.54 -8.55 34.73
C ARG A 110 6.88 -8.04 33.45
N CYS A 111 6.89 -6.72 33.30
CA CYS A 111 6.40 -6.06 32.11
C CYS A 111 7.48 -5.13 31.55
N PHE A 112 7.58 -5.05 30.25
CA PHE A 112 8.55 -4.20 29.58
C PHE A 112 7.99 -3.65 28.30
N VAL A 113 8.20 -2.35 28.10
CA VAL A 113 7.93 -1.66 26.85
C VAL A 113 9.24 -1.08 26.36
N THR A 114 9.58 -1.33 25.12
CA THR A 114 10.81 -0.81 24.50
C THR A 114 10.57 -0.50 23.01
N PHE A 115 11.40 0.37 22.47
CA PHE A 115 11.57 0.55 21.03
C PHE A 115 12.96 0.10 20.61
N ALA A 116 13.08 -0.22 19.35
CA ALA A 116 14.35 -0.60 18.73
C ALA A 116 14.41 0.05 17.35
N GLN A 117 15.55 0.69 17.03
CA GLN A 117 15.73 1.38 15.76
C GLN A 117 17.06 0.97 15.12
N ARG A 118 16.98 0.46 13.88
CA ARG A 118 18.13 0.06 13.07
C ARG A 118 17.79 0.22 11.58
N ASP A 119 18.75 0.69 10.80
CA ASP A 119 18.66 0.80 9.32
C ASP A 119 17.43 1.57 8.81
N GLY A 120 16.98 2.60 9.55
CA GLY A 120 15.81 3.40 9.20
C GLY A 120 14.48 2.85 9.69
N HIS A 121 14.44 1.59 10.17
CA HIS A 121 13.23 0.94 10.66
C HIS A 121 13.14 0.99 12.18
N THR A 122 11.92 1.11 12.69
CA THR A 122 11.64 1.20 14.13
C THR A 122 10.56 0.21 14.53
N TYR A 123 10.88 -0.65 15.50
CA TYR A 123 9.93 -1.55 16.13
C TYR A 123 9.60 -1.11 17.55
N GLY A 124 8.33 -1.22 17.93
CA GLY A 124 7.87 -1.14 19.31
C GLY A 124 7.57 -2.55 19.83
N LEU A 125 8.01 -2.86 21.03
CA LEU A 125 7.78 -4.17 21.67
C LEU A 125 7.16 -3.96 23.04
N VAL A 126 6.05 -4.66 23.30
CA VAL A 126 5.38 -4.72 24.59
C VAL A 126 5.33 -6.16 25.06
N VAL A 127 5.91 -6.42 26.21
CA VAL A 127 5.88 -7.73 26.87
C VAL A 127 5.20 -7.57 28.23
N LEU A 128 4.17 -8.37 28.49
CA LEU A 128 3.41 -8.39 29.74
C LEU A 128 3.47 -9.77 30.38
N GLY A 129 3.58 -9.82 31.70
CA GLY A 129 3.47 -11.07 32.46
C GLY A 129 4.64 -12.04 32.32
N SER A 130 5.80 -11.58 31.88
CA SER A 130 7.01 -12.43 31.81
C SER A 130 7.61 -12.70 33.20
N ASP A 131 8.51 -13.65 33.27
CA ASP A 131 9.24 -13.96 34.52
C ASP A 131 10.48 -13.06 34.73
N MET A 132 11.05 -13.11 35.93
CA MET A 132 12.16 -12.26 36.32
C MET A 132 13.44 -12.46 35.49
N ASN A 133 13.65 -13.66 34.97
CA ASN A 133 14.93 -14.07 34.39
C ASN A 133 14.92 -14.02 32.87
N ASN A 134 13.75 -14.07 32.26
CA ASN A 134 13.60 -14.25 30.80
C ASN A 134 13.23 -13.00 30.03
N ILE A 135 12.59 -12.00 30.62
CA ILE A 135 12.02 -10.86 29.90
C ILE A 135 12.99 -10.18 28.94
N TYR A 136 14.24 -9.94 29.34
CA TYR A 136 15.21 -9.28 28.48
C TYR A 136 15.77 -10.19 27.38
N ARG A 137 15.88 -11.51 27.68
CA ARG A 137 16.23 -12.52 26.68
C ARG A 137 15.16 -12.61 25.62
N GLU A 138 13.90 -12.73 26.05
CA GLU A 138 12.74 -12.78 25.15
C GLU A 138 12.65 -11.53 24.26
N CYS A 139 12.82 -10.34 24.85
CA CYS A 139 12.83 -9.08 24.09
C CYS A 139 13.99 -9.03 23.07
N ALA A 140 15.19 -9.45 23.46
CA ALA A 140 16.33 -9.47 22.55
C ALA A 140 16.11 -10.44 21.37
N GLU A 141 15.64 -11.66 21.65
CA GLU A 141 15.36 -12.67 20.63
C GLU A 141 14.26 -12.22 19.66
N ILE A 142 13.16 -11.61 20.16
CA ILE A 142 12.08 -11.09 19.31
C ILE A 142 12.56 -9.92 18.44
N LEU A 143 13.33 -8.98 19.00
CA LEU A 143 13.84 -7.84 18.24
C LEU A 143 14.88 -8.28 17.21
N ASP A 144 15.79 -9.21 17.56
CA ASP A 144 16.75 -9.78 16.63
C ASP A 144 16.03 -10.49 15.46
N TRP A 145 15.00 -11.27 15.77
CA TRP A 145 14.16 -11.91 14.77
C TRP A 145 13.48 -10.89 13.86
N ALA A 146 12.85 -9.86 14.43
CA ALA A 146 12.17 -8.84 13.65
C ALA A 146 13.12 -8.15 12.65
N PHE A 147 14.30 -7.72 13.10
CA PHE A 147 15.30 -7.09 12.22
C PHE A 147 15.98 -8.04 11.22
N SER A 148 15.91 -9.36 11.43
CA SER A 148 16.46 -10.34 10.49
C SER A 148 15.44 -10.87 9.48
N SER A 149 14.15 -10.82 9.82
CA SER A 149 13.08 -11.42 9.04
C SER A 149 12.36 -10.44 8.12
N PHE A 150 12.39 -9.15 8.45
CA PHE A 150 11.72 -8.12 7.66
C PHE A 150 12.76 -7.24 6.94
N SER A 151 12.46 -6.88 5.71
CA SER A 151 13.32 -6.03 4.88
C SER A 151 12.52 -5.21 3.88
N ASP A 152 13.17 -4.20 3.28
CA ASP A 152 12.63 -3.52 2.12
C ASP A 152 12.53 -4.49 0.94
N ARG A 153 11.37 -4.56 0.33
CA ARG A 153 11.05 -5.42 -0.82
C ARG A 153 10.50 -4.59 -1.96
N GLN A 154 10.93 -4.89 -3.17
CA GLN A 154 10.25 -4.40 -4.36
C GLN A 154 8.99 -5.25 -4.57
N LEU A 155 7.82 -4.63 -4.44
CA LEU A 155 6.52 -5.28 -4.58
C LEU A 155 6.05 -5.28 -6.02
N VAL A 156 6.37 -4.21 -6.76
CA VAL A 156 6.02 -4.03 -8.16
C VAL A 156 7.21 -3.44 -8.89
N ASP A 157 7.59 -4.03 -10.01
CA ASP A 157 8.51 -3.45 -10.98
C ASP A 157 7.75 -2.92 -12.21
N THR A 158 8.45 -2.23 -13.10
CA THR A 158 7.87 -1.67 -14.32
C THR A 158 7.95 -2.60 -15.53
N GLU A 159 8.61 -3.74 -15.42
CA GLU A 159 8.92 -4.64 -16.55
C GLU A 159 8.01 -5.87 -16.59
N THR A 160 7.36 -6.18 -15.47
CA THR A 160 6.48 -7.36 -15.37
C THR A 160 5.06 -7.02 -15.80
N VAL A 161 4.47 -7.88 -16.65
CA VAL A 161 3.05 -7.79 -17.01
C VAL A 161 2.20 -8.11 -15.78
N LEU A 162 1.44 -7.14 -15.32
CA LEU A 162 0.56 -7.31 -14.15
C LEU A 162 -0.81 -7.86 -14.54
N THR A 163 -1.37 -7.39 -15.65
CA THR A 163 -2.67 -7.83 -16.16
C THR A 163 -2.80 -7.55 -17.65
N THR A 164 -3.89 -8.00 -18.24
CA THR A 164 -4.21 -7.74 -19.65
C THR A 164 -5.63 -7.24 -19.80
N VAL A 165 -5.85 -6.39 -20.82
CA VAL A 165 -7.18 -5.88 -21.19
C VAL A 165 -7.50 -6.34 -22.61
N PRO A 166 -8.63 -7.03 -22.87
CA PRO A 166 -9.04 -7.46 -24.19
C PRO A 166 -9.07 -6.31 -25.19
N LEU A 167 -8.49 -6.56 -26.38
CA LEU A 167 -8.37 -5.56 -27.43
C LEU A 167 -9.43 -5.82 -28.51
N THR A 168 -10.21 -4.81 -28.83
CA THR A 168 -11.19 -4.89 -29.93
C THR A 168 -10.68 -4.14 -31.16
N LYS A 169 -11.15 -4.51 -32.37
CA LYS A 169 -10.75 -3.93 -33.67
C LYS A 169 -9.27 -4.11 -34.02
N CYS A 170 -8.64 -5.13 -33.48
CA CYS A 170 -7.32 -5.62 -33.86
C CYS A 170 -7.41 -7.11 -34.14
N ARG A 171 -6.72 -7.59 -35.20
CA ARG A 171 -6.68 -9.00 -35.58
C ARG A 171 -5.37 -9.67 -35.23
N THR A 172 -4.34 -8.85 -35.05
CA THR A 172 -2.98 -9.32 -34.78
C THR A 172 -2.70 -9.47 -33.30
N GLU A 173 -3.47 -8.78 -32.44
CA GLU A 173 -3.34 -8.78 -30.99
C GLU A 173 -4.72 -8.97 -30.34
N GLU A 174 -4.81 -9.85 -29.35
CA GLU A 174 -6.06 -10.15 -28.66
C GLU A 174 -6.26 -9.31 -27.39
N ALA A 175 -5.17 -8.86 -26.76
CA ALA A 175 -5.18 -8.08 -25.54
C ALA A 175 -4.03 -7.07 -25.48
N VAL A 176 -4.22 -6.04 -24.67
CA VAL A 176 -3.18 -5.08 -24.27
C VAL A 176 -2.54 -5.59 -22.99
N GLU A 177 -1.22 -5.76 -22.98
CA GLU A 177 -0.44 -6.04 -21.78
C GLU A 177 -0.24 -4.76 -20.98
N LEU A 178 -0.51 -4.82 -19.69
CA LEU A 178 -0.40 -3.70 -18.78
C LEU A 178 0.70 -3.92 -17.75
N TYR A 179 1.52 -2.92 -17.60
CA TYR A 179 2.67 -2.82 -16.72
C TYR A 179 2.44 -1.69 -15.71
N ALA A 180 3.10 -1.73 -14.58
CA ALA A 180 3.07 -0.58 -13.68
C ALA A 180 3.83 0.61 -14.27
N ALA A 181 3.26 1.81 -14.18
CA ALA A 181 3.93 3.04 -14.61
C ALA A 181 5.12 3.41 -13.71
N SER A 182 5.13 2.94 -12.47
CA SER A 182 6.20 3.14 -11.50
C SER A 182 6.36 1.93 -10.60
N GLY A 183 7.58 1.67 -10.14
CA GLY A 183 7.84 0.67 -9.12
C GLY A 183 7.23 1.07 -7.77
N LEU A 184 6.84 0.08 -6.98
CA LEU A 184 6.39 0.24 -5.59
C LEU A 184 7.21 -0.67 -4.70
N SER A 185 7.71 -0.12 -3.59
CA SER A 185 8.42 -0.87 -2.55
C SER A 185 7.62 -0.86 -1.26
N GLY A 186 7.81 -1.88 -0.44
CA GLY A 186 7.22 -1.99 0.88
C GLY A 186 8.19 -2.69 1.84
N TYR A 187 7.89 -2.61 3.12
CA TYR A 187 8.65 -3.29 4.17
C TYR A 187 7.83 -4.48 4.67
N GLY A 188 8.39 -5.69 4.59
CA GLY A 188 7.67 -6.90 4.97
C GLY A 188 8.57 -8.11 5.14
N HIS A 189 7.97 -9.23 5.57
CA HIS A 189 8.63 -10.52 5.67
C HIS A 189 8.85 -11.13 4.28
N ALA A 190 9.88 -11.96 4.15
CA ALA A 190 10.20 -12.59 2.87
C ALA A 190 9.05 -13.47 2.33
N ASP A 191 8.27 -14.08 3.22
CA ASP A 191 7.16 -14.98 2.88
C ASP A 191 5.81 -14.24 2.70
N ASP A 192 5.74 -12.92 2.96
CA ASP A 192 4.50 -12.16 2.79
C ASP A 192 4.05 -12.19 1.32
N GLU A 193 2.77 -12.45 1.10
CA GLU A 193 2.17 -12.53 -0.24
C GLU A 193 1.87 -11.14 -0.80
N VAL A 194 2.29 -10.90 -2.05
CA VAL A 194 1.90 -9.70 -2.80
C VAL A 194 0.67 -10.01 -3.64
N THR A 195 -0.42 -9.28 -3.40
CA THR A 195 -1.66 -9.42 -4.14
C THR A 195 -2.10 -8.10 -4.76
N PHE A 196 -2.96 -8.18 -5.81
CA PHE A 196 -3.37 -7.03 -6.59
C PHE A 196 -4.90 -6.98 -6.72
N GLU A 197 -5.45 -5.77 -6.61
CA GLU A 197 -6.81 -5.46 -7.02
C GLU A 197 -6.76 -4.52 -8.22
N PHE A 198 -7.30 -4.99 -9.37
CA PHE A 198 -7.23 -4.26 -10.63
C PHE A 198 -8.50 -3.47 -10.90
N SER A 199 -8.35 -2.18 -11.24
CA SER A 199 -9.40 -1.33 -11.77
C SER A 199 -9.08 -1.00 -13.23
N VAL A 200 -9.53 -1.87 -14.14
CA VAL A 200 -9.31 -1.78 -15.58
C VAL A 200 -10.62 -1.93 -16.35
N PRO A 201 -10.74 -1.38 -17.58
CA PRO A 201 -11.92 -1.56 -18.40
C PRO A 201 -12.06 -3.03 -18.85
N GLU A 202 -13.29 -3.50 -19.07
CA GLU A 202 -13.56 -4.85 -19.58
C GLU A 202 -12.93 -5.10 -20.96
N SER A 203 -12.78 -4.07 -21.78
CA SER A 203 -12.08 -4.10 -23.07
C SER A 203 -11.70 -2.70 -23.52
N THR A 204 -10.72 -2.61 -24.43
CA THR A 204 -10.37 -1.36 -25.08
C THR A 204 -10.34 -1.53 -26.62
N SER A 205 -10.57 -0.45 -27.37
CA SER A 205 -10.45 -0.49 -28.82
C SER A 205 -9.02 -0.21 -29.27
N ALA A 206 -8.56 -0.92 -30.29
CA ALA A 206 -7.27 -0.61 -30.92
C ALA A 206 -7.20 0.85 -31.36
N THR A 207 -6.10 1.39 -31.29
CA THR A 207 -5.32 2.59 -31.27
C THR A 207 -5.06 3.05 -29.85
N VAL A 208 -4.29 2.22 -29.12
CA VAL A 208 -3.75 2.55 -27.81
C VAL A 208 -2.29 2.94 -28.04
N LYS A 209 -1.90 4.12 -27.58
CA LYS A 209 -0.52 4.60 -27.70
C LYS A 209 0.36 3.98 -26.64
N GLU A 210 1.63 3.83 -26.93
CA GLU A 210 2.65 3.52 -25.92
C GLU A 210 2.58 4.52 -24.75
N GLY A 211 2.66 4.03 -23.52
CA GLY A 211 2.53 4.82 -22.29
C GLY A 211 1.10 5.25 -21.92
N ALA A 212 0.08 4.79 -22.66
CA ALA A 212 -1.31 5.09 -22.32
C ALA A 212 -1.70 4.42 -21.00
N VAL A 213 -2.27 5.20 -20.08
CA VAL A 213 -2.84 4.67 -18.82
C VAL A 213 -4.20 4.06 -19.12
N LEU A 214 -4.38 2.78 -18.78
CA LEU A 214 -5.64 2.04 -19.00
C LEU A 214 -6.30 1.57 -17.70
N GLY A 215 -5.78 1.95 -16.56
CA GLY A 215 -6.35 1.60 -15.28
C GLY A 215 -5.36 1.77 -14.15
N THR A 216 -5.68 1.17 -13.02
CA THR A 216 -4.85 1.17 -11.81
C THR A 216 -4.80 -0.21 -11.18
N ALA A 217 -3.75 -0.48 -10.41
CA ALA A 217 -3.64 -1.64 -9.53
C ALA A 217 -3.41 -1.16 -8.11
N THR A 218 -4.27 -1.57 -7.17
CA THR A 218 -4.01 -1.45 -5.74
C THR A 218 -3.19 -2.66 -5.30
N VAL A 219 -2.09 -2.42 -4.63
CA VAL A 219 -1.09 -3.42 -4.23
C VAL A 219 -1.24 -3.70 -2.75
N TYR A 220 -1.31 -4.96 -2.38
CA TYR A 220 -1.38 -5.41 -1.00
C TYR A 220 -0.18 -6.30 -0.67
N LEU A 221 0.31 -6.18 0.54
CA LEU A 221 1.32 -7.06 1.13
C LEU A 221 0.70 -7.72 2.36
N ASP A 222 0.51 -9.04 2.30
CA ASP A 222 -0.18 -9.83 3.33
C ASP A 222 -1.53 -9.24 3.77
N GLY A 223 -2.30 -8.73 2.78
CA GLY A 223 -3.61 -8.12 2.97
C GLY A 223 -3.61 -6.65 3.43
N TYR A 224 -2.45 -6.05 3.68
CA TYR A 224 -2.32 -4.62 3.98
C TYR A 224 -2.10 -3.82 2.71
N GLU A 225 -2.90 -2.78 2.50
CA GLU A 225 -2.76 -1.89 1.35
C GLU A 225 -1.45 -1.09 1.42
N MET A 226 -0.62 -1.26 0.39
CA MET A 226 0.68 -0.60 0.27
C MET A 226 0.63 0.64 -0.62
N GLY A 227 -0.35 0.72 -1.52
CA GLY A 227 -0.55 1.84 -2.42
C GLY A 227 -1.16 1.44 -3.75
N THR A 228 -1.33 2.42 -4.63
CA THR A 228 -1.91 2.23 -5.96
C THR A 228 -0.92 2.70 -7.02
N VAL A 229 -0.79 1.94 -8.11
CA VAL A 229 0.03 2.28 -9.28
C VAL A 229 -0.83 2.38 -10.53
N ASP A 230 -0.52 3.31 -11.42
CA ASP A 230 -1.13 3.39 -12.74
C ASP A 230 -0.66 2.22 -13.62
N LEU A 231 -1.56 1.73 -14.45
CA LEU A 231 -1.29 0.65 -15.40
C LEU A 231 -1.15 1.22 -16.82
N VAL A 232 0.01 0.99 -17.41
CA VAL A 232 0.39 1.53 -18.72
C VAL A 232 0.77 0.41 -19.69
N THR A 233 0.69 0.70 -20.98
CA THR A 233 1.22 -0.19 -22.02
C THR A 233 2.60 0.26 -22.48
N HIS A 234 3.50 -0.70 -22.76
CA HIS A 234 4.86 -0.46 -23.24
C HIS A 234 4.98 -0.47 -24.76
N LYS A 235 3.88 -0.70 -25.48
CA LYS A 235 3.86 -0.64 -26.94
C LYS A 235 2.60 0.03 -27.48
N GLU A 236 2.67 0.51 -28.71
CA GLU A 236 1.51 1.02 -29.41
C GLU A 236 0.70 -0.14 -30.03
N TYR A 237 -0.61 -0.11 -29.88
CA TYR A 237 -1.55 -1.03 -30.53
C TYR A 237 -2.34 -0.28 -31.59
N VAL A 238 -2.25 -0.71 -32.85
CA VAL A 238 -2.87 -0.03 -33.99
C VAL A 238 -4.03 -0.86 -34.51
N SER A 239 -5.17 -0.19 -34.79
CA SER A 239 -6.31 -0.84 -35.42
C SER A 239 -6.03 -1.18 -36.88
N ASP A 240 -6.08 -2.45 -37.23
CA ASP A 240 -6.07 -2.93 -38.61
C ASP A 240 -7.47 -2.94 -39.26
N PHE A 241 -8.53 -2.71 -38.48
CA PHE A 241 -9.91 -2.62 -38.96
C PHE A 241 -10.14 -1.44 -39.92
N ARG A 242 -9.37 -0.35 -39.83
CA ARG A 242 -9.45 0.80 -40.74
C ARG A 242 -8.91 0.48 -42.14
N SER A 243 -7.90 -0.36 -42.25
CA SER A 243 -7.36 -0.78 -43.54
C SER A 243 -8.38 -1.65 -44.29
N ASP A 244 -9.02 -2.57 -43.58
CA ASP A 244 -10.06 -3.43 -44.11
C ASP A 244 -11.32 -2.64 -44.53
N ALA A 245 -11.73 -1.68 -43.72
CA ALA A 245 -12.87 -0.81 -44.06
C ALA A 245 -12.60 0.04 -45.31
N LYS A 246 -11.37 0.58 -45.47
CA LYS A 246 -10.96 1.29 -46.67
C LYS A 246 -10.90 0.38 -47.89
N THR A 247 -10.34 -0.81 -47.72
CA THR A 247 -10.25 -1.84 -48.79
C THR A 247 -11.66 -2.30 -49.19
N THR A 248 -12.52 -2.56 -48.23
CA THR A 248 -13.93 -2.94 -48.48
C THR A 248 -14.69 -1.82 -49.18
N LEU A 249 -14.50 -0.56 -48.75
CA LEU A 249 -15.13 0.60 -49.38
C LEU A 249 -14.65 0.82 -50.84
N LEU A 250 -13.34 0.61 -51.08
CA LEU A 250 -12.75 0.64 -52.45
C LEU A 250 -13.29 -0.47 -53.34
N LEU A 251 -13.42 -1.69 -52.80
CA LEU A 251 -13.99 -2.82 -53.51
C LEU A 251 -15.48 -2.61 -53.82
N MET A 252 -16.26 -2.06 -52.90
CA MET A 252 -17.65 -1.70 -53.11
C MET A 252 -17.79 -0.59 -54.17
N ALA A 253 -16.96 0.45 -54.14
CA ALA A 253 -16.93 1.49 -55.13
C ALA A 253 -16.57 0.98 -56.55
N ALA A 254 -15.58 0.04 -56.60
CA ALA A 254 -15.22 -0.64 -57.87
C ALA A 254 -16.38 -1.49 -58.41
N LEU A 255 -17.07 -2.24 -57.53
CA LEU A 255 -18.24 -3.05 -57.90
C LEU A 255 -19.37 -2.21 -58.45
N ILE A 256 -19.69 -1.08 -57.79
CA ILE A 256 -20.69 -0.11 -58.22
C ILE A 256 -20.31 0.48 -59.59
N GLY A 257 -19.03 0.83 -59.77
CA GLY A 257 -18.50 1.31 -61.06
C GLY A 257 -18.71 0.30 -62.19
N ILE A 258 -18.41 -0.97 -61.93
CA ILE A 258 -18.60 -2.07 -62.91
C ILE A 258 -20.11 -2.22 -63.24
N LEU A 259 -20.98 -2.18 -62.25
CA LEU A 259 -22.45 -2.27 -62.47
C LEU A 259 -22.97 -1.10 -63.33
N ILE A 260 -22.47 0.13 -63.09
CA ILE A 260 -22.83 1.31 -63.89
C ILE A 260 -22.39 1.13 -65.35
N VAL A 261 -21.15 0.64 -65.55
CA VAL A 261 -20.61 0.42 -66.91
C VAL A 261 -21.40 -0.68 -67.62
N LEU A 262 -21.71 -1.80 -66.96
CA LEU A 262 -22.52 -2.86 -67.50
C LEU A 262 -23.97 -2.37 -67.84
N GLY A 263 -24.56 -1.54 -66.97
CA GLY A 263 -25.86 -0.94 -67.22
C GLY A 263 -25.84 -0.03 -68.42
N PHE A 264 -24.78 0.79 -68.57
CA PHE A 264 -24.61 1.65 -69.74
C PHE A 264 -24.40 0.86 -71.06
N LEU A 265 -23.60 -0.21 -71.02
CA LEU A 265 -23.41 -1.13 -72.18
C LEU A 265 -24.73 -1.80 -72.60
N THR A 266 -25.54 -2.26 -71.66
CA THR A 266 -26.85 -2.85 -71.97
C THR A 266 -27.80 -1.82 -72.53
N MET A 267 -27.76 -0.56 -72.08
CA MET A 267 -28.55 0.55 -72.60
C MET A 267 -28.16 0.93 -74.03
N VAL A 268 -26.85 0.94 -74.29
CA VAL A 268 -26.30 1.16 -75.66
C VAL A 268 -26.63 0.00 -76.59
N ALA A 269 -26.49 -1.23 -76.13
CA ALA A 269 -26.80 -2.43 -76.95
C ALA A 269 -28.30 -2.60 -77.18
N GLY A 270 -29.16 -2.19 -76.21
CA GLY A 270 -30.62 -2.23 -76.34
C GLY A 270 -31.22 -1.11 -77.20
N GLY A 271 -30.44 0.01 -77.47
CA GLY A 271 -30.92 1.17 -78.27
C GLY A 271 -30.96 0.98 -79.78
N GLY A 272 -30.64 -0.25 -80.29
CA GLY A 272 -30.52 -0.54 -81.74
C GLY A 272 -31.79 -0.94 -82.48
N SER A 273 -32.99 -0.77 -82.01
CA SER A 273 -34.24 -1.08 -82.76
C SER A 273 -35.35 0.00 -82.61
N LEU A 274 -35.14 1.18 -83.13
CA LEU A 274 -36.19 2.13 -83.41
C LEU A 274 -36.78 1.80 -84.79
N ASN A 275 -37.80 0.95 -84.84
CA ASN A 275 -38.63 0.67 -85.97
C ASN A 275 -39.33 1.96 -86.44
N LEU A 276 -38.87 2.56 -87.51
CA LEU A 276 -39.57 3.57 -88.29
C LEU A 276 -40.79 2.94 -88.98
N ARG A 277 -41.92 2.93 -88.35
CA ARG A 277 -43.19 2.71 -89.03
C ARG A 277 -43.55 3.91 -89.82
N ARG A 278 -43.21 3.89 -91.18
CA ARG A 278 -43.72 4.72 -92.23
C ARG A 278 -45.23 4.65 -92.29
N ARG A 279 -45.98 5.65 -91.92
CA ARG A 279 -47.41 5.88 -92.24
C ARG A 279 -47.52 6.21 -93.74
N SER A 280 -47.94 5.24 -94.55
CA SER A 280 -48.42 5.53 -95.90
C SER A 280 -49.88 6.15 -95.79
N ARG A 281 -49.98 7.41 -96.22
CA ARG A 281 -51.26 8.03 -96.49
C ARG A 281 -51.81 7.43 -97.80
N SER A 282 -52.88 6.69 -97.83
CA SER A 282 -53.65 6.48 -99.01
C SER A 282 -54.80 7.46 -99.05
N ARG A 283 -54.86 8.25 -100.09
CA ARG A 283 -56.01 9.05 -100.58
C ARG A 283 -56.95 8.16 -101.34
N ARG A 284 -58.25 8.21 -101.10
CA ARG A 284 -59.34 8.25 -102.07
C ARG A 284 -60.65 8.17 -101.37
N ARG A 285 -61.40 9.07 -101.65
CA ARG A 285 -62.68 9.65 -102.08
C ARG A 285 -63.69 9.77 -101.00
#